data_c1b2af03d1a357388ee6bfba5d590a81
#
_entry.id   c1b2af03d1a357388ee6bfba5d590a81
#
_cell.length_a   1.000
_cell.length_b   1.000
_cell.length_c   1.000
_cell.angle_alpha   90.00
_cell.angle_beta   90.00
_cell.angle_gamma   90.00
#
_symmetry.space_group_name_H-M   'P 1'
#
loop_
_entity.id
_entity.type
_entity.pdbx_description
1 polymer ?
#
loop_
_entity_poly.entity_id
_entity_poly.type
_entity_poly.pdbx_seq_one_letter_code
_entity_poly.pdbx_strand_id
1 'polypeptide(L)'
;GYQIGKKIQDKRYWRIPVFDGEFIIEESFGVQESVGGGNFYILGDNVSNCLDACYDAVKVMKRVENVIMPFPKGVVRSGSKVGSKYKDLVASTNHVYCPTIKGVIKDSAVPENVHTCYEIVVDGADEKAVAKAMKVGMHAAAKDGVVQITAGNFGGKLGKYKFFLKDLI
;
A
#
# COMPACT_ATOMS: atom_id res chain seq x y z
N GLY A 1 23.62 24.58 2.33
CA GLY A 1 24.11 23.28 2.70
C GLY A 1 25.52 23.01 2.13
N TYR A 2 26.09 21.90 2.47
CA TYR A 2 27.45 21.52 2.04
C TYR A 2 27.45 20.55 0.84
N GLN A 3 26.31 20.41 0.16
CA GLN A 3 26.21 19.59 -1.05
C GLN A 3 27.03 20.18 -2.21
N ILE A 4 27.64 19.32 -2.98
CA ILE A 4 28.48 19.67 -4.13
C ILE A 4 27.92 18.96 -5.37
N GLY A 5 27.62 19.77 -6.42
CA GLY A 5 27.25 19.24 -7.73
C GLY A 5 28.47 18.78 -8.52
N LYS A 6 28.42 17.58 -9.10
CA LYS A 6 29.46 17.05 -9.96
C LYS A 6 28.88 16.41 -11.22
N LYS A 7 29.42 16.75 -12.38
CA LYS A 7 29.11 16.08 -13.65
C LYS A 7 30.03 14.87 -13.82
N ILE A 8 29.44 13.69 -14.04
CA ILE A 8 30.15 12.45 -14.34
C ILE A 8 29.56 11.94 -15.66
N GLN A 9 30.38 11.90 -16.69
CA GLN A 9 29.93 11.68 -18.07
C GLN A 9 28.85 12.71 -18.44
N ASP A 10 27.68 12.26 -18.88
CA ASP A 10 26.57 13.15 -19.28
C ASP A 10 25.56 13.43 -18.17
N LYS A 11 25.74 12.85 -16.99
CA LYS A 11 24.82 12.98 -15.86
C LYS A 11 25.39 13.88 -14.78
N ARG A 12 24.51 14.65 -14.14
CA ARG A 12 24.83 15.48 -12.99
C ARG A 12 24.39 14.80 -11.71
N TYR A 13 25.26 14.84 -10.70
CA TYR A 13 25.08 14.24 -9.39
C TYR A 13 25.24 15.27 -8.29
N TRP A 14 24.51 15.09 -7.21
CA TRP A 14 24.74 15.79 -5.94
C TRP A 14 25.46 14.85 -4.98
N ARG A 15 26.55 15.34 -4.42
CA ARG A 15 27.28 14.69 -3.30
C ARG A 15 26.89 15.42 -2.04
N ILE A 16 26.29 14.73 -1.11
CA ILE A 16 25.77 15.25 0.15
C ILE A 16 26.57 14.60 1.28
N PRO A 17 27.40 15.39 2.03
CA PRO A 17 28.11 14.85 3.18
C PRO A 17 27.14 14.30 4.23
N VAL A 18 27.43 13.12 4.74
CA VAL A 18 26.73 12.44 5.84
C VAL A 18 27.76 11.96 6.87
N PHE A 19 27.33 11.50 8.06
CA PHE A 19 28.24 11.20 9.14
C PHE A 19 29.27 10.10 8.84
N ASP A 20 28.93 9.16 7.98
CA ASP A 20 29.75 8.00 7.63
C ASP A 20 30.26 8.02 6.18
N GLY A 21 30.19 9.18 5.52
CA GLY A 21 30.67 9.33 4.14
C GLY A 21 29.89 10.35 3.31
N GLU A 22 29.47 9.95 2.12
CA GLU A 22 28.72 10.79 1.19
C GLU A 22 27.50 10.03 0.64
N PHE A 23 26.34 10.70 0.65
CA PHE A 23 25.19 10.28 -0.12
C PHE A 23 25.25 10.89 -1.52
N ILE A 24 25.24 10.04 -2.55
CA ILE A 24 25.33 10.47 -3.95
C ILE A 24 24.00 10.19 -4.64
N ILE A 25 23.45 11.21 -5.31
CA ILE A 25 22.16 11.11 -5.99
C ILE A 25 22.22 11.84 -7.35
N GLU A 26 21.60 11.29 -8.39
CA GLU A 26 21.41 12.00 -9.65
C GLU A 26 20.55 13.26 -9.44
N GLU A 27 20.84 14.32 -10.18
CA GLU A 27 20.09 15.59 -10.09
C GLU A 27 18.68 15.48 -10.69
N SER A 28 18.50 14.59 -11.66
CA SER A 28 17.23 14.43 -12.37
C SER A 28 16.77 12.98 -12.40
N PHE A 29 15.45 12.81 -12.32
CA PHE A 29 14.81 11.50 -12.37
C PHE A 29 13.85 11.44 -13.55
N GLY A 30 13.77 10.28 -14.18
CA GLY A 30 12.72 10.00 -15.16
C GLY A 30 11.35 9.93 -14.48
N VAL A 31 10.32 10.42 -15.18
CA VAL A 31 8.93 10.31 -14.75
C VAL A 31 8.16 9.56 -15.82
N GLN A 32 7.39 8.57 -15.39
CA GLN A 32 6.52 7.78 -16.26
C GLN A 32 5.13 7.69 -15.65
N GLU A 33 4.10 7.89 -16.46
CA GLU A 33 2.72 7.66 -16.04
C GLU A 33 2.54 6.16 -15.73
N SER A 34 1.93 5.86 -14.59
CA SER A 34 1.72 4.50 -14.11
C SER A 34 0.46 4.41 -13.25
N VAL A 35 0.13 3.22 -12.79
CA VAL A 35 -1.02 2.97 -11.91
C VAL A 35 -0.55 2.98 -10.47
N GLY A 36 -1.07 3.92 -9.68
CA GLY A 36 -0.75 4.05 -8.26
C GLY A 36 -1.95 3.69 -7.38
N GLY A 37 -1.70 2.98 -6.29
CA GLY A 37 -2.66 2.80 -5.21
C GLY A 37 -3.70 1.71 -5.42
N GLY A 38 -3.43 0.64 -6.15
CA GLY A 38 -4.19 -0.61 -6.00
C GLY A 38 -4.08 -1.08 -4.56
N ASN A 39 -5.21 -1.43 -3.91
CA ASN A 39 -5.17 -1.82 -2.50
C ASN A 39 -6.17 -2.92 -2.15
N PHE A 40 -5.86 -3.64 -1.09
CA PHE A 40 -6.81 -4.50 -0.39
C PHE A 40 -6.47 -4.61 1.10
N TYR A 41 -7.49 -4.88 1.90
CA TYR A 41 -7.39 -5.08 3.34
C TYR A 41 -7.46 -6.56 3.67
N ILE A 42 -6.66 -6.97 4.64
CA ILE A 42 -6.68 -8.29 5.26
C ILE A 42 -7.12 -8.10 6.69
N LEU A 43 -8.29 -8.63 7.02
CA LEU A 43 -8.92 -8.58 8.33
C LEU A 43 -8.77 -9.94 9.00
N GLY A 44 -8.19 -9.96 10.17
CA GLY A 44 -7.87 -11.19 10.88
C GLY A 44 -8.38 -11.24 12.33
N ASP A 45 -8.41 -12.45 12.84
CA ASP A 45 -8.79 -12.77 14.22
C ASP A 45 -7.76 -12.31 15.25
N ASN A 46 -6.47 -12.27 14.85
CA ASN A 46 -5.38 -11.79 15.67
C ASN A 46 -4.25 -11.19 14.84
N VAL A 47 -3.35 -10.46 15.50
CA VAL A 47 -2.24 -9.74 14.87
C VAL A 47 -1.26 -10.69 14.16
N SER A 48 -0.88 -11.80 14.79
CA SER A 48 0.12 -12.72 14.24
C SER A 48 -0.36 -13.33 12.93
N ASN A 49 -1.51 -13.99 12.94
CA ASN A 49 -2.09 -14.63 11.76
C ASN A 49 -2.29 -13.64 10.61
N CYS A 50 -2.78 -12.44 10.94
CA CYS A 50 -3.01 -11.40 9.94
C CYS A 50 -1.71 -10.87 9.32
N LEU A 51 -0.66 -10.67 10.11
CA LEU A 51 0.65 -10.26 9.59
C LEU A 51 1.31 -11.37 8.77
N ASP A 52 1.21 -12.61 9.19
CA ASP A 52 1.73 -13.76 8.42
C ASP A 52 1.04 -13.86 7.06
N ALA A 53 -0.28 -13.66 7.02
CA ALA A 53 -1.03 -13.59 5.77
C ALA A 53 -0.58 -12.42 4.88
N CYS A 54 -0.34 -11.24 5.47
CA CYS A 54 0.19 -10.08 4.73
C CYS A 54 1.58 -10.37 4.15
N TYR A 55 2.47 -10.98 4.91
CA TYR A 55 3.82 -11.29 4.43
C TYR A 55 3.82 -12.35 3.34
N ASP A 56 2.97 -13.37 3.44
CA ASP A 56 2.79 -14.36 2.37
C ASP A 56 2.27 -13.69 1.09
N ALA A 57 1.27 -12.82 1.21
CA ALA A 57 0.78 -12.03 0.09
C ALA A 57 1.89 -11.20 -0.56
N VAL A 58 2.60 -10.39 0.23
CA VAL A 58 3.70 -9.55 -0.27
C VAL A 58 4.80 -10.37 -0.93
N LYS A 59 5.13 -11.54 -0.37
CA LYS A 59 6.14 -12.46 -0.92
C LYS A 59 5.82 -12.92 -2.34
N VAL A 60 4.57 -13.25 -2.62
CA VAL A 60 4.16 -13.67 -3.98
C VAL A 60 3.97 -12.48 -4.91
N MET A 61 3.44 -11.36 -4.40
CA MET A 61 3.27 -10.12 -5.18
C MET A 61 4.61 -9.57 -5.69
N LYS A 62 5.68 -9.65 -4.91
CA LYS A 62 7.05 -9.25 -5.31
C LYS A 62 7.61 -10.03 -6.51
N ARG A 63 7.01 -11.17 -6.87
CA ARG A 63 7.40 -11.96 -8.04
C ARG A 63 6.67 -11.54 -9.32
N VAL A 64 5.68 -10.67 -9.19
CA VAL A 64 4.98 -10.09 -10.34
C VAL A 64 5.85 -8.95 -10.88
N GLU A 65 6.15 -9.00 -12.16
CA GLU A 65 6.94 -7.96 -12.82
C GLU A 65 6.17 -6.64 -12.88
N ASN A 66 6.91 -5.54 -12.90
CA ASN A 66 6.38 -4.19 -13.06
C ASN A 66 5.44 -3.71 -11.94
N VAL A 67 5.60 -4.23 -10.73
CA VAL A 67 4.88 -3.75 -9.54
C VAL A 67 5.83 -3.48 -8.37
N ILE A 68 5.42 -2.57 -7.52
CA ILE A 68 6.06 -2.32 -6.22
C ILE A 68 4.99 -2.22 -5.12
N MET A 69 5.36 -2.59 -3.90
CA MET A 69 4.64 -2.26 -2.69
C MET A 69 5.43 -1.16 -1.99
N PRO A 70 4.97 0.13 -2.06
CA PRO A 70 5.79 1.30 -1.70
C PRO A 70 6.04 1.46 -0.18
N PHE A 71 5.30 0.72 0.64
CA PHE A 71 5.43 0.82 2.09
C PHE A 71 6.47 -0.16 2.67
N PRO A 72 7.07 0.15 3.83
CA PRO A 72 8.03 -0.74 4.48
C PRO A 72 7.46 -2.14 4.66
N LYS A 73 8.22 -3.16 4.22
CA LYS A 73 7.80 -4.58 4.18
C LYS A 73 6.52 -4.84 3.37
N GLY A 74 5.98 -3.85 2.65
CA GLY A 74 4.77 -3.95 1.83
C GLY A 74 3.45 -3.91 2.59
N VAL A 75 3.46 -3.66 3.90
CA VAL A 75 2.28 -3.69 4.76
C VAL A 75 2.02 -2.32 5.37
N VAL A 76 0.77 -1.88 5.34
CA VAL A 76 0.33 -0.61 5.91
C VAL A 76 -0.55 -0.85 7.12
N ARG A 77 -0.31 -0.09 8.16
CA ARG A 77 -1.21 0.06 9.30
C ARG A 77 -1.90 1.41 9.20
N SER A 78 -3.12 1.43 8.66
CA SER A 78 -3.91 2.65 8.56
C SER A 78 -4.30 3.20 9.93
N GLY A 79 -4.41 4.53 10.03
CA GLY A 79 -4.91 5.18 11.22
C GLY A 79 -6.44 5.18 11.28
N SER A 80 -6.99 5.62 12.43
CA SER A 80 -8.42 5.73 12.68
C SER A 80 -8.99 7.13 12.48
N LYS A 81 -8.18 8.09 12.00
CA LYS A 81 -8.64 9.45 11.78
C LYS A 81 -9.71 9.50 10.69
N VAL A 82 -10.87 10.06 11.02
CA VAL A 82 -11.95 10.29 10.05
C VAL A 82 -11.58 11.44 9.10
N GLY A 83 -11.77 11.19 7.80
CA GLY A 83 -11.51 12.17 6.75
C GLY A 83 -10.03 12.38 6.43
N SER A 84 -9.77 13.28 5.51
CA SER A 84 -8.42 13.58 5.05
C SER A 84 -7.67 14.52 5.99
N LYS A 85 -6.35 14.30 6.12
CA LYS A 85 -5.43 15.26 6.73
C LYS A 85 -5.26 16.52 5.87
N TYR A 86 -5.39 16.36 4.57
CA TYR A 86 -5.18 17.44 3.59
C TYR A 86 -6.51 17.92 3.05
N LYS A 87 -6.67 19.25 2.97
CA LYS A 87 -7.94 19.91 2.58
C LYS A 87 -8.45 19.48 1.21
N ASP A 88 -7.54 19.26 0.27
CA ASP A 88 -7.86 18.97 -1.12
C ASP A 88 -7.92 17.45 -1.45
N LEU A 89 -7.73 16.59 -0.46
CA LEU A 89 -7.84 15.13 -0.62
C LEU A 89 -9.17 14.62 -0.08
N VAL A 90 -9.77 13.66 -0.78
CA VAL A 90 -11.08 13.09 -0.42
C VAL A 90 -11.01 12.28 0.87
N ALA A 91 -9.97 11.47 1.01
CA ALA A 91 -9.77 10.63 2.21
C ALA A 91 -8.29 10.33 2.40
N SER A 92 -7.90 10.03 3.66
CA SER A 92 -6.54 9.62 4.01
C SER A 92 -6.50 8.43 4.97
N THR A 93 -7.65 8.00 5.50
CA THR A 93 -7.74 6.88 6.44
C THR A 93 -9.00 6.06 6.21
N ASN A 94 -8.96 4.80 6.64
CA ASN A 94 -10.02 3.81 6.46
C ASN A 94 -10.64 3.46 7.82
N HIS A 95 -11.19 4.45 8.51
CA HIS A 95 -11.77 4.29 9.85
C HIS A 95 -12.86 3.22 9.92
N VAL A 96 -13.64 3.04 8.85
CA VAL A 96 -14.71 2.03 8.77
C VAL A 96 -14.19 0.59 8.89
N TYR A 97 -12.91 0.35 8.58
CA TYR A 97 -12.24 -0.94 8.71
C TYR A 97 -11.29 -1.01 9.93
N CYS A 98 -11.40 -0.07 10.87
CA CYS A 98 -10.54 -0.02 12.04
C CYS A 98 -11.17 -0.82 13.22
N PRO A 99 -10.61 -2.00 13.58
CA PRO A 99 -11.21 -2.85 14.62
C PRO A 99 -11.27 -2.21 16.00
N THR A 100 -10.28 -1.34 16.32
CA THR A 100 -10.20 -0.71 17.65
C THR A 100 -11.29 0.30 17.94
N ILE A 101 -12.01 0.77 16.92
CA ILE A 101 -13.10 1.73 17.07
C ILE A 101 -14.45 1.19 16.57
N LYS A 102 -14.53 -0.11 16.21
CA LYS A 102 -15.77 -0.70 15.65
C LYS A 102 -16.99 -0.53 16.54
N GLY A 103 -16.83 -0.50 17.85
CA GLY A 103 -17.92 -0.28 18.80
C GLY A 103 -18.30 1.20 19.00
N VAL A 104 -17.56 2.14 18.42
CA VAL A 104 -17.75 3.58 18.61
C VAL A 104 -18.36 4.25 17.39
N ILE A 105 -18.00 3.78 16.20
CA ILE A 105 -18.49 4.33 14.93
C ILE A 105 -19.72 3.57 14.44
N LYS A 106 -20.68 4.32 13.85
CA LYS A 106 -21.95 3.76 13.38
C LYS A 106 -21.83 2.99 12.07
N ASP A 107 -20.84 3.32 11.25
CA ASP A 107 -20.63 2.81 9.88
C ASP A 107 -19.49 1.79 9.81
N SER A 108 -19.16 1.13 10.92
CA SER A 108 -18.12 0.11 10.93
C SER A 108 -18.45 -1.04 9.96
N ALA A 109 -17.49 -1.37 9.09
CA ALA A 109 -17.54 -2.52 8.19
C ALA A 109 -16.71 -3.71 8.72
N VAL A 110 -16.29 -3.66 9.99
CA VAL A 110 -15.47 -4.71 10.62
C VAL A 110 -16.37 -5.81 11.17
N PRO A 111 -16.23 -7.08 10.73
CA PRO A 111 -16.93 -8.21 11.30
C PRO A 111 -16.67 -8.38 12.81
N GLU A 112 -17.60 -9.02 13.51
CA GLU A 112 -17.55 -9.13 14.98
C GLU A 112 -16.29 -9.86 15.48
N ASN A 113 -15.91 -10.94 14.81
CA ASN A 113 -14.75 -11.77 15.13
C ASN A 113 -13.41 -11.24 14.59
N VAL A 114 -13.37 -10.03 14.04
CA VAL A 114 -12.14 -9.38 13.59
C VAL A 114 -11.56 -8.50 14.69
N HIS A 115 -10.27 -8.67 14.94
CA HIS A 115 -9.51 -7.93 15.95
C HIS A 115 -8.35 -7.11 15.38
N THR A 116 -7.99 -7.37 14.12
CA THR A 116 -6.91 -6.65 13.43
C THR A 116 -7.20 -6.46 11.95
N CYS A 117 -6.62 -5.41 11.37
CA CYS A 117 -6.72 -5.12 9.94
C CYS A 117 -5.40 -4.51 9.46
N TYR A 118 -4.89 -5.02 8.35
CA TYR A 118 -3.76 -4.45 7.63
C TYR A 118 -4.12 -4.24 6.17
N GLU A 119 -3.41 -3.31 5.54
CA GLU A 119 -3.59 -2.95 4.14
C GLU A 119 -2.33 -3.28 3.36
N ILE A 120 -2.49 -3.77 2.14
CA ILE A 120 -1.42 -3.84 1.15
C ILE A 120 -1.77 -2.85 0.04
N VAL A 121 -0.82 -1.97 -0.27
CA VAL A 121 -0.90 -1.03 -1.39
C VAL A 121 0.10 -1.46 -2.44
N VAL A 122 -0.31 -1.46 -3.71
CA VAL A 122 0.52 -1.84 -4.84
C VAL A 122 0.44 -0.80 -5.95
N ASP A 123 1.60 -0.39 -6.44
CA ASP A 123 1.74 0.44 -7.63
C ASP A 123 2.31 -0.40 -8.76
N GLY A 124 1.99 -0.09 -9.99
CA GLY A 124 2.49 -0.85 -11.13
C GLY A 124 2.57 -0.03 -12.41
N ALA A 125 3.38 -0.50 -13.36
CA ALA A 125 3.56 0.16 -14.64
C ALA A 125 2.26 0.21 -15.46
N ASP A 126 1.38 -0.77 -15.28
CA ASP A 126 0.10 -0.85 -15.95
C ASP A 126 -0.97 -1.53 -15.08
N GLU A 127 -2.22 -1.44 -15.53
CA GLU A 127 -3.39 -1.98 -14.85
C GLU A 127 -3.35 -3.52 -14.73
N LYS A 128 -2.82 -4.22 -15.75
CA LYS A 128 -2.74 -5.69 -15.75
C LYS A 128 -1.75 -6.20 -14.72
N ALA A 129 -0.62 -5.50 -14.57
CA ALA A 129 0.39 -5.84 -13.56
C ALA A 129 -0.18 -5.68 -12.14
N VAL A 130 -0.87 -4.57 -11.86
CA VAL A 130 -1.53 -4.32 -10.57
C VAL A 130 -2.62 -5.37 -10.29
N ALA A 131 -3.51 -5.63 -11.26
CA ALA A 131 -4.56 -6.63 -11.13
C ALA A 131 -4.00 -8.03 -10.84
N LYS A 132 -2.94 -8.44 -11.57
CA LYS A 132 -2.25 -9.71 -11.35
C LYS A 132 -1.64 -9.79 -9.96
N ALA A 133 -0.97 -8.73 -9.50
CA ALA A 133 -0.38 -8.68 -8.18
C ALA A 133 -1.45 -8.79 -7.08
N MET A 134 -2.54 -8.02 -7.19
CA MET A 134 -3.67 -8.10 -6.26
C MET A 134 -4.26 -9.51 -6.21
N LYS A 135 -4.52 -10.14 -7.38
CA LYS A 135 -5.02 -11.51 -7.46
C LYS A 135 -4.15 -12.49 -6.69
N VAL A 136 -2.86 -12.60 -7.03
CA VAL A 136 -1.96 -13.57 -6.38
C VAL A 136 -1.77 -13.27 -4.89
N GLY A 137 -1.76 -11.98 -4.52
CA GLY A 137 -1.67 -11.54 -3.13
C GLY A 137 -2.88 -11.96 -2.30
N MET A 138 -4.09 -11.75 -2.81
CA MET A 138 -5.32 -12.17 -2.13
C MET A 138 -5.40 -13.69 -1.95
N HIS A 139 -5.05 -14.46 -2.98
CA HIS A 139 -5.02 -15.92 -2.86
C HIS A 139 -4.02 -16.39 -1.81
N ALA A 140 -2.84 -15.79 -1.74
CA ALA A 140 -1.84 -16.16 -0.74
C ALA A 140 -2.22 -15.71 0.68
N ALA A 141 -2.99 -14.65 0.81
CA ALA A 141 -3.50 -14.17 2.09
C ALA A 141 -4.70 -14.97 2.62
N ALA A 142 -5.41 -15.72 1.76
CA ALA A 142 -6.60 -16.47 2.14
C ALA A 142 -6.19 -17.76 2.87
N LYS A 143 -5.98 -17.66 4.17
CA LYS A 143 -5.52 -18.73 5.07
C LYS A 143 -6.18 -18.64 6.45
N ASP A 144 -5.92 -19.63 7.29
CA ASP A 144 -6.44 -19.68 8.65
C ASP A 144 -6.10 -18.41 9.44
N GLY A 145 -7.07 -17.90 10.18
CA GLY A 145 -6.97 -16.66 10.94
C GLY A 145 -7.29 -15.38 10.14
N VAL A 146 -7.46 -15.50 8.82
CA VAL A 146 -8.01 -14.40 7.99
C VAL A 146 -9.52 -14.58 7.87
N VAL A 147 -10.25 -13.58 8.36
CA VAL A 147 -11.72 -13.58 8.39
C VAL A 147 -12.29 -13.01 7.09
N GLN A 148 -11.66 -11.96 6.58
CA GLN A 148 -12.14 -11.27 5.39
C GLN A 148 -11.00 -10.60 4.63
N ILE A 149 -11.09 -10.61 3.30
CA ILE A 149 -10.30 -9.77 2.41
C ILE A 149 -11.26 -8.83 1.71
N THR A 150 -10.99 -7.52 1.77
CA THR A 150 -11.84 -6.47 1.19
C THR A 150 -11.00 -5.32 0.68
N ALA A 151 -11.63 -4.28 0.16
CA ALA A 151 -10.95 -3.05 -0.26
C ALA A 151 -11.80 -1.82 0.02
N GLY A 152 -11.15 -0.69 0.23
CA GLY A 152 -11.79 0.62 0.30
C GLY A 152 -11.49 1.44 -0.94
N ASN A 153 -12.50 2.02 -1.56
CA ASN A 153 -12.32 2.89 -2.74
C ASN A 153 -12.99 4.26 -2.59
N PHE A 154 -13.45 4.58 -1.39
CA PHE A 154 -14.07 5.88 -1.07
C PHE A 154 -15.20 6.27 -2.04
N GLY A 155 -16.06 5.31 -2.38
CA GLY A 155 -17.15 5.51 -3.35
C GLY A 155 -16.67 5.66 -4.79
N GLY A 156 -15.48 5.15 -5.12
CA GLY A 156 -14.87 5.25 -6.44
C GLY A 156 -14.34 6.64 -6.81
N LYS A 157 -14.16 7.51 -5.82
CA LYS A 157 -13.68 8.88 -6.02
C LYS A 157 -12.16 9.00 -6.09
N LEU A 158 -11.43 7.96 -5.70
CA LEU A 158 -9.97 7.92 -5.77
C LEU A 158 -9.51 7.09 -6.97
N GLY A 159 -8.58 7.65 -7.72
CA GLY A 159 -7.92 6.98 -8.83
C GLY A 159 -8.75 6.86 -10.12
N LYS A 160 -8.04 6.70 -11.22
CA LYS A 160 -8.58 6.48 -12.56
C LYS A 160 -9.04 5.04 -12.77
N TYR A 161 -8.28 4.08 -12.21
CA TYR A 161 -8.51 2.65 -12.34
C TYR A 161 -9.29 2.11 -11.15
N LYS A 162 -10.17 1.14 -11.39
CA LYS A 162 -10.99 0.52 -10.36
C LYS A 162 -10.88 -1.00 -10.46
N PHE A 163 -10.37 -1.61 -9.40
CA PHE A 163 -10.24 -3.06 -9.30
C PHE A 163 -11.34 -3.60 -8.38
N PHE A 164 -12.32 -4.27 -8.95
CA PHE A 164 -13.32 -4.98 -8.15
C PHE A 164 -12.75 -6.35 -7.77
N LEU A 165 -12.58 -6.59 -6.48
CA LEU A 165 -11.93 -7.82 -6.00
C LEU A 165 -12.59 -9.10 -6.52
N LYS A 166 -13.92 -9.10 -6.64
CA LYS A 166 -14.69 -10.22 -7.20
C LYS A 166 -14.34 -10.57 -8.67
N ASP A 167 -13.83 -9.60 -9.42
CA ASP A 167 -13.45 -9.79 -10.82
C ASP A 167 -12.01 -10.25 -10.98
N LEU A 168 -11.24 -10.23 -9.87
CA LEU A 168 -9.83 -10.65 -9.82
C LEU A 168 -9.66 -12.09 -9.34
N ILE A 169 -10.65 -12.68 -8.67
CA ILE A 169 -10.58 -14.00 -8.04
C ILE A 169 -10.81 -15.12 -9.06
#